data_714d6f274a13a17f03c3d2f3d3eba89c
#
_entry.id   714d6f274a13a17f03c3d2f3d3eba89c
#
_cell.length_a   1.000
_cell.length_b   1.000
_cell.length_c   1.000
_cell.angle_alpha   90.00
_cell.angle_beta   90.00
_cell.angle_gamma   90.00
#
_symmetry.space_group_name_H-M   'P 1'
#
loop_
_entity.id
_entity.type
_entity.pdbx_description
1 polymer ?
#
loop_
_entity_poly.entity_id
_entity_poly.type
_entity_poly.pdbx_seq_one_letter_code
_entity_poly.pdbx_strand_id
1 'polypeptide(L)'
;MSITVNIYYSGINGAARKFAEEMIASGTVAAIRNEKGNLQYEYFYPMEDTETVLLIDSWVDQDAIDMHHHTPMMQKIIELREQYDLHMKVLRFVSDDVPQTDNSFIRK
;
A
#
# COMPACT_ATOMS: atom_id res chain seq x y z
N MET A 1 -2.08 -18.35 -3.11
CA MET A 1 -1.72 -17.23 -3.98
C MET A 1 -1.81 -15.92 -3.19
N SER A 2 -0.80 -15.09 -3.30
CA SER A 2 -0.83 -13.80 -2.63
C SER A 2 -1.68 -12.79 -3.42
N ILE A 3 -2.17 -11.79 -2.69
CA ILE A 3 -2.97 -10.73 -3.27
C ILE A 3 -2.21 -9.41 -3.06
N THR A 4 -2.02 -8.65 -4.11
CA THR A 4 -1.42 -7.33 -4.05
C THR A 4 -2.45 -6.27 -4.37
N VAL A 5 -2.55 -5.27 -3.50
CA VAL A 5 -3.46 -4.14 -3.66
C VAL A 5 -2.59 -2.91 -3.90
N ASN A 6 -2.77 -2.27 -5.04
CA ASN A 6 -2.13 -1.00 -5.33
C ASN A 6 -3.14 0.12 -5.07
N ILE A 7 -2.78 1.03 -4.19
CA ILE A 7 -3.64 2.17 -3.86
C ILE A 7 -2.91 3.45 -4.25
N TYR A 8 -3.50 4.17 -5.20
CA TYR A 8 -3.02 5.50 -5.57
C TYR A 8 -3.79 6.52 -4.76
N TYR A 9 -3.12 7.14 -3.80
CA TYR A 9 -3.68 8.23 -3.00
C TYR A 9 -3.34 9.54 -3.68
N SER A 10 -4.33 10.40 -3.88
CA SER A 10 -4.12 11.73 -4.45
C SER A 10 -4.80 12.80 -3.60
N GLY A 11 -4.20 13.96 -3.59
CA GLY A 11 -4.70 15.12 -2.87
C GLY A 11 -4.14 16.39 -3.50
N ILE A 12 -4.11 17.47 -2.74
CA ILE A 12 -3.57 18.75 -3.19
C ILE A 12 -2.54 19.27 -2.20
N ASN A 13 -1.63 20.11 -2.69
CA ASN A 13 -0.62 20.81 -1.88
C ASN A 13 0.24 19.85 -1.04
N GLY A 14 0.63 18.72 -1.60
CA GLY A 14 1.48 17.74 -0.94
C GLY A 14 0.78 16.86 0.08
N ALA A 15 -0.54 16.87 0.12
CA ALA A 15 -1.32 16.13 1.13
C ALA A 15 -1.03 14.64 1.12
N ALA A 16 -0.92 14.02 -0.06
CA ALA A 16 -0.67 12.58 -0.14
C ALA A 16 0.70 12.20 0.44
N ARG A 17 1.73 13.00 0.17
CA ARG A 17 3.07 12.77 0.73
C ARG A 17 3.09 12.96 2.24
N LYS A 18 2.42 13.98 2.75
CA LYS A 18 2.30 14.22 4.19
C LYS A 18 1.60 13.06 4.88
N PHE A 19 0.54 12.54 4.27
CA PHE A 19 -0.16 11.36 4.76
C PHE A 19 0.78 10.16 4.88
N ALA A 20 1.52 9.85 3.82
CA ALA A 20 2.45 8.71 3.82
C ALA A 20 3.55 8.90 4.87
N GLU A 21 4.12 10.09 4.97
CA GLU A 21 5.13 10.41 5.98
C GLU A 21 4.58 10.23 7.40
N GLU A 22 3.35 10.66 7.66
CA GLU A 22 2.73 10.49 8.96
C GLU A 22 2.41 9.04 9.27
N MET A 23 1.96 8.27 8.29
CA MET A 23 1.74 6.83 8.45
C MET A 23 3.02 6.12 8.92
N ILE A 24 4.17 6.51 8.37
CA ILE A 24 5.46 5.96 8.76
C ILE A 24 5.88 6.49 10.14
N ALA A 25 5.84 7.80 10.33
CA ALA A 25 6.34 8.44 11.54
C ALA A 25 5.55 8.04 12.79
N SER A 26 4.25 7.80 12.65
CA SER A 26 3.38 7.41 13.77
C SER A 26 3.56 5.96 14.21
N GLY A 27 4.35 5.16 13.48
CA GLY A 27 4.51 3.73 13.74
C GLY A 27 3.39 2.87 13.16
N THR A 28 2.42 3.46 12.48
CA THR A 28 1.29 2.72 11.92
C THR A 28 1.75 1.73 10.86
N VAL A 29 2.64 2.15 9.96
CA VAL A 29 3.19 1.24 8.93
C VAL A 29 3.92 0.07 9.57
N ALA A 30 4.76 0.32 10.59
CA ALA A 30 5.48 -0.74 11.29
C ALA A 30 4.50 -1.74 11.92
N ALA A 31 3.42 -1.26 12.51
CA ALA A 31 2.39 -2.12 13.11
C ALA A 31 1.69 -2.98 12.06
N ILE A 32 1.38 -2.40 10.89
CA ILE A 32 0.76 -3.14 9.79
C ILE A 32 1.71 -4.23 9.28
N ARG A 33 2.99 -3.92 9.13
CA ARG A 33 3.98 -4.91 8.68
C ARG A 33 4.13 -6.09 9.64
N ASN A 34 3.75 -5.91 10.90
CA ASN A 34 3.76 -6.99 11.90
C ASN A 34 2.47 -7.81 11.90
N GLU A 35 1.46 -7.43 11.13
CA GLU A 35 0.23 -8.22 11.04
C GLU A 35 0.51 -9.55 10.36
N LYS A 36 -0.14 -10.61 10.87
CA LYS A 36 -0.01 -11.94 10.28
C LYS A 36 -0.51 -11.91 8.84
N GLY A 37 0.32 -12.40 7.95
CA GLY A 37 -0.04 -12.49 6.53
C GLY A 37 0.30 -11.25 5.71
N ASN A 38 0.82 -10.18 6.32
CA ASN A 38 1.32 -9.05 5.55
C ASN A 38 2.64 -9.42 4.89
N LEU A 39 2.73 -9.22 3.57
CA LEU A 39 3.94 -9.50 2.78
C LEU A 39 4.68 -8.22 2.40
N GLN A 40 3.94 -7.13 2.20
CA GLN A 40 4.51 -5.85 1.82
C GLN A 40 3.54 -4.74 2.20
N TYR A 41 4.07 -3.64 2.68
CA TYR A 41 3.31 -2.41 2.91
C TYR A 41 4.30 -1.26 2.74
N GLU A 42 4.33 -0.67 1.55
CA GLU A 42 5.36 0.29 1.19
C GLU A 42 4.81 1.38 0.30
N TYR A 43 5.23 2.61 0.58
CA TYR A 43 4.84 3.79 -0.20
C TYR A 43 5.90 4.14 -1.23
N PHE A 44 5.45 4.61 -2.39
CA PHE A 44 6.29 5.02 -3.52
C PHE A 44 5.80 6.36 -4.07
N TYR A 45 6.73 7.16 -4.53
CA TYR A 45 6.38 8.43 -5.17
C TYR A 45 6.44 8.27 -6.69
N PRO A 46 5.31 8.48 -7.41
CA PRO A 46 5.38 8.52 -8.87
C PRO A 46 6.29 9.66 -9.32
N MET A 47 7.16 9.39 -10.29
CA MET A 47 8.17 10.36 -10.71
C MET A 47 7.57 11.62 -11.33
N GLU A 48 6.44 11.47 -12.01
CA GLU A 48 5.84 12.55 -12.77
C GLU A 48 4.63 13.20 -12.09
N ASP A 49 4.30 12.78 -10.85
CA ASP A 49 3.13 13.30 -10.14
C ASP A 49 3.45 13.49 -8.66
N THR A 50 3.65 14.73 -8.25
CA THR A 50 3.98 15.08 -6.87
C THR A 50 2.78 15.09 -5.93
N GLU A 51 1.56 15.02 -6.49
CA GLU A 51 0.33 15.04 -5.71
C GLU A 51 -0.25 13.66 -5.44
N THR A 52 0.44 12.61 -5.88
CA THR A 52 0.03 11.22 -5.73
C THR A 52 1.09 10.42 -4.98
N VAL A 53 0.65 9.45 -4.21
CA VAL A 53 1.50 8.44 -3.58
C VAL A 53 0.91 7.07 -3.89
N LEU A 54 1.76 6.12 -4.27
CA LEU A 54 1.35 4.74 -4.49
C LEU A 54 1.69 3.92 -3.24
N LEU A 55 0.70 3.21 -2.72
CA LEU A 55 0.91 2.17 -1.73
C LEU A 55 0.85 0.82 -2.43
N ILE A 56 1.89 0.01 -2.25
CA ILE A 56 1.85 -1.41 -2.60
C ILE A 56 1.66 -2.19 -1.32
N ASP A 57 0.58 -2.94 -1.25
CA ASP A 57 0.01 -3.55 -0.07
C ASP A 57 -0.28 -5.00 -0.42
N SER A 58 0.53 -5.94 0.09
CA SER A 58 0.44 -7.36 -0.29
C SER A 58 0.20 -8.26 0.90
N TRP A 59 -0.63 -9.27 0.71
CA TRP A 59 -1.09 -10.18 1.75
C TRP A 59 -1.12 -11.62 1.25
N VAL A 60 -0.97 -12.57 2.17
CA VAL A 60 -0.95 -13.99 1.81
C VAL A 60 -2.29 -14.47 1.23
N ASP A 61 -3.41 -13.89 1.69
CA ASP A 61 -4.76 -14.26 1.23
C ASP A 61 -5.78 -13.19 1.63
N GLN A 62 -7.04 -13.42 1.24
CA GLN A 62 -8.13 -12.50 1.56
C GLN A 62 -8.41 -12.45 3.07
N ASP A 63 -8.26 -13.57 3.78
CA ASP A 63 -8.51 -13.59 5.23
C ASP A 63 -7.58 -12.62 5.95
N ALA A 64 -6.31 -12.56 5.53
CA ALA A 64 -5.35 -11.62 6.11
C ALA A 64 -5.78 -10.16 5.86
N ILE A 65 -6.29 -9.87 4.67
CA ILE A 65 -6.83 -8.54 4.33
C ILE A 65 -8.04 -8.22 5.22
N ASP A 66 -8.95 -9.18 5.36
CA ASP A 66 -10.15 -8.98 6.18
C ASP A 66 -9.79 -8.71 7.64
N MET A 67 -8.81 -9.44 8.18
CA MET A 67 -8.32 -9.19 9.53
C MET A 67 -7.70 -7.80 9.66
N HIS A 68 -6.93 -7.38 8.66
CA HIS A 68 -6.32 -6.05 8.63
C HIS A 68 -7.40 -4.95 8.71
N HIS A 69 -8.51 -5.12 8.01
CA HIS A 69 -9.61 -4.14 8.01
C HIS A 69 -10.28 -3.98 9.38
N HIS A 70 -10.06 -4.91 10.30
CA HIS A 70 -10.65 -4.88 11.64
C HIS A 70 -9.64 -4.45 12.72
N THR A 71 -8.45 -4.01 12.34
CA THR A 71 -7.42 -3.58 13.29
C THR A 71 -7.56 -2.10 13.65
N PRO A 72 -6.98 -1.67 14.81
CA PRO A 72 -6.91 -0.24 15.14
C PRO A 72 -6.14 0.58 14.10
N MET A 73 -5.16 -0.04 13.40
CA MET A 73 -4.40 0.64 12.35
C MET A 73 -5.33 1.10 11.22
N MET A 74 -6.35 0.31 10.89
CA MET A 74 -7.31 0.72 9.86
C MET A 74 -8.05 1.98 10.25
N GLN A 75 -8.42 2.13 11.51
CA GLN A 75 -9.07 3.33 12.00
C GLN A 75 -8.15 4.55 11.84
N LYS A 76 -6.86 4.40 12.13
CA LYS A 76 -5.88 5.47 11.94
C LYS A 76 -5.78 5.86 10.48
N ILE A 77 -5.78 4.89 9.58
CA ILE A 77 -5.75 5.15 8.13
C ILE A 77 -6.96 5.97 7.71
N ILE A 78 -8.14 5.58 8.16
CA ILE A 78 -9.40 6.28 7.80
C ILE A 78 -9.35 7.73 8.29
N GLU A 79 -8.92 7.95 9.52
CA GLU A 79 -8.81 9.30 10.09
C GLU A 79 -7.85 10.18 9.28
N LEU A 80 -6.69 9.65 8.91
CA LEU A 80 -5.71 10.41 8.15
C LEU A 80 -6.16 10.69 6.72
N ARG A 81 -6.86 9.75 6.08
CA ARG A 81 -7.44 9.99 4.74
C ARG A 81 -8.39 11.18 4.76
N GLU A 82 -9.22 11.28 5.79
CA GLU A 82 -10.16 12.40 5.93
C GLU A 82 -9.42 13.70 6.24
N GLN A 83 -8.47 13.64 7.17
CA GLN A 83 -7.69 14.82 7.57
C GLN A 83 -7.00 15.47 6.35
N TYR A 84 -6.46 14.65 5.45
CA TYR A 84 -5.73 15.13 4.28
C TYR A 84 -6.59 15.22 3.02
N ASP A 85 -7.89 14.93 3.13
CA ASP A 85 -8.86 14.98 2.01
C ASP A 85 -8.34 14.20 0.79
N LEU A 86 -8.00 12.94 1.02
CA LEU A 86 -7.42 12.10 -0.02
C LEU A 86 -8.47 11.34 -0.80
N HIS A 87 -8.21 11.19 -2.09
CA HIS A 87 -8.97 10.34 -2.98
C HIS A 87 -8.14 9.12 -3.36
N MET A 88 -8.80 8.02 -3.74
CA MET A 88 -8.12 6.74 -3.94
C MET A 88 -8.54 6.10 -5.24
N LYS A 89 -7.56 5.50 -5.92
CA LYS A 89 -7.78 4.55 -6.99
C LYS A 89 -7.18 3.23 -6.55
N VAL A 90 -7.97 2.15 -6.57
CA VAL A 90 -7.56 0.85 -6.05
C VAL A 90 -7.54 -0.18 -7.18
N LEU A 91 -6.43 -0.90 -7.31
CA LEU A 91 -6.26 -2.01 -8.24
C LEU A 91 -5.79 -3.23 -7.46
N ARG A 92 -6.33 -4.39 -7.81
CA ARG A 92 -5.94 -5.65 -7.14
C ARG A 92 -5.36 -6.62 -8.15
N PHE A 93 -4.34 -7.33 -7.72
CA PHE A 93 -3.65 -8.33 -8.53
C PHE A 93 -3.44 -9.59 -7.72
N VAL A 94 -3.48 -10.71 -8.40
CA VAL A 94 -3.09 -12.01 -7.83
C VAL A 94 -1.68 -12.30 -8.32
N SER A 95 -0.82 -12.84 -7.44
CA SER A 95 0.55 -13.17 -7.81
C SER A 95 0.58 -14.19 -8.94
N ASP A 96 1.53 -14.00 -9.84
CA ASP A 96 1.80 -14.91 -10.93
C ASP A 96 3.32 -15.11 -11.01
N ASP A 97 3.76 -16.33 -11.20
CA ASP A 97 5.19 -16.64 -11.27
C ASP A 97 5.77 -16.18 -12.61
N VAL A 98 7.00 -15.68 -12.56
CA VAL A 98 7.73 -15.34 -13.77
C VAL A 98 8.03 -16.63 -14.54
N PRO A 99 7.55 -16.76 -15.79
CA PRO A 99 7.84 -17.97 -16.58
C PRO A 99 9.34 -18.11 -16.81
N GLN A 100 9.81 -19.35 -16.85
CA GLN A 100 11.22 -19.63 -17.09
C GLN A 100 11.72 -19.00 -18.40
N THR A 101 10.86 -18.95 -19.40
CA THR A 101 11.17 -18.35 -20.70
C THR A 101 11.52 -16.86 -20.62
N ASP A 102 11.06 -16.18 -19.57
CA ASP A 102 11.33 -14.75 -19.39
C ASP A 102 12.67 -14.48 -18.70
N ASN A 103 13.32 -15.52 -18.17
CA ASN A 103 14.57 -15.34 -17.39
C ASN A 103 15.70 -14.74 -18.23
N SER A 104 15.72 -14.96 -19.55
CA SER A 104 16.72 -14.39 -20.43
C SER A 104 16.64 -12.86 -20.52
N PHE A 105 15.50 -12.27 -20.15
CA PHE A 105 15.27 -10.84 -20.18
C PHE A 105 15.49 -10.19 -18.81
N ILE A 106 15.77 -11.00 -17.78
CA ILE A 106 15.97 -10.52 -16.42
C ILE A 106 17.47 -10.51 -16.13
N ARG A 107 18.00 -9.32 -15.94
CA ARG A 107 19.42 -9.17 -15.60
C ARG A 107 19.58 -9.33 -14.08
N LYS A 108 20.45 -10.24 -13.68
CA LYS A 108 20.69 -10.54 -12.25
C LYS A 108 22.07 -10.07 -11.81
#